data_fef0c7ada3b77d4495b9fe1943361a5d
#
_entry.id   fef0c7ada3b77d4495b9fe1943361a5d
#
_cell.length_a   1.000
_cell.length_b   1.000
_cell.length_c   1.000
_cell.angle_alpha   90.00
_cell.angle_beta   90.00
_cell.angle_gamma   90.00
#
_symmetry.space_group_name_H-M   'P 1'
#
loop_
_entity.id
_entity.type
_entity.pdbx_description
1 polymer ?
#
loop_
_entity_poly.entity_id
_entity_poly.type
_entity_poly.pdbx_seq_one_letter_code
_entity_poly.pdbx_strand_id
1 'polypeptide(L)'
;MGGVRAGNLYGTLEMLILRGLELSGPMHGVGVADHISSRSGGLFQVEEGSLYPALHRLQAKGHVAWEWVKTEEGKRAKYYEITRSGRRAVAQELKGWISSTRAMLSLLDLSAEEVR
;
A
#
# COMPACT_ATOMS: atom_id res chain seq x y z
N MET A 1 -2.30 -23.27 2.43
CA MET A 1 -2.56 -22.44 1.25
C MET A 1 -1.79 -21.15 1.36
N GLY A 2 -1.06 -20.76 0.33
CA GLY A 2 -0.27 -19.54 0.34
C GLY A 2 -1.14 -18.30 0.35
N GLY A 3 -0.56 -17.16 0.74
CA GLY A 3 -1.23 -15.88 0.68
C GLY A 3 -1.43 -15.39 -0.75
N VAL A 4 -2.21 -14.35 -0.90
CA VAL A 4 -2.43 -13.70 -2.19
C VAL A 4 -1.26 -12.76 -2.47
N ARG A 5 -0.70 -12.84 -3.66
CA ARG A 5 0.35 -11.92 -4.08
C ARG A 5 -0.26 -10.55 -4.34
N ALA A 6 0.32 -9.50 -3.76
CA ALA A 6 -0.19 -8.15 -3.93
C ALA A 6 -0.20 -7.71 -5.40
N GLY A 7 0.70 -8.24 -6.23
CA GLY A 7 0.70 -7.97 -7.67
C GLY A 7 -0.58 -8.42 -8.37
N ASN A 8 -1.27 -9.42 -7.81
CA ASN A 8 -2.55 -9.89 -8.33
C ASN A 8 -3.72 -9.00 -7.92
N LEU A 9 -3.49 -8.05 -7.00
CA LEU A 9 -4.48 -7.06 -6.58
C LEU A 9 -4.39 -5.84 -7.49
N TYR A 10 -4.53 -6.07 -8.78
CA TYR A 10 -4.35 -5.03 -9.77
C TYR A 10 -5.16 -3.78 -9.46
N GLY A 11 -4.50 -2.63 -9.43
CA GLY A 11 -5.12 -1.35 -9.09
C GLY A 11 -5.21 -1.04 -7.61
N THR A 12 -4.94 -2.01 -6.73
CA THR A 12 -5.00 -1.77 -5.28
C THR A 12 -3.63 -1.61 -4.63
N LEU A 13 -2.56 -2.10 -5.26
CA LEU A 13 -1.23 -2.03 -4.66
C LEU A 13 -0.79 -0.60 -4.37
N GLU A 14 -1.01 0.32 -5.31
CA GLU A 14 -0.66 1.72 -5.10
C GLU A 14 -1.44 2.33 -3.93
N MET A 15 -2.72 1.99 -3.79
CA MET A 15 -3.54 2.41 -2.67
C MET A 15 -2.98 1.88 -1.34
N LEU A 16 -2.58 0.61 -1.31
CA LEU A 16 -2.00 0.00 -0.11
C LEU A 16 -0.69 0.67 0.29
N ILE A 17 0.15 0.99 -0.69
CA ILE A 17 1.41 1.69 -0.46
C ILE A 17 1.13 3.09 0.11
N LEU A 18 0.26 3.86 -0.54
CA LEU A 18 -0.05 5.22 -0.09
C LEU A 18 -0.63 5.23 1.31
N ARG A 19 -1.56 4.32 1.58
CA ARG A 19 -2.19 4.26 2.91
C ARG A 19 -1.18 3.87 3.98
N GLY A 20 -0.28 2.95 3.66
CA GLY A 20 0.80 2.57 4.57
C GLY A 20 1.70 3.74 4.93
N LEU A 21 2.11 4.51 3.92
CA LEU A 21 2.93 5.70 4.14
C LEU A 21 2.17 6.77 4.93
N GLU A 22 0.88 6.90 4.69
CA GLU A 22 0.06 7.87 5.41
C GLU A 22 -0.06 7.51 6.89
N LEU A 23 -0.28 6.25 7.19
CA LEU A 23 -0.50 5.78 8.56
C LEU A 23 0.79 5.64 9.38
N SER A 24 1.87 5.21 8.74
CA SER A 24 3.11 4.86 9.43
C SER A 24 4.26 5.82 9.20
N GLY A 25 4.11 6.77 8.28
CA GLY A 25 5.16 7.73 7.96
C GLY A 25 6.17 7.20 6.95
N PRO A 26 7.24 7.95 6.70
CA PRO A 26 8.22 7.58 5.67
C PRO A 26 8.86 6.23 5.91
N MET A 27 9.05 5.47 4.84
CA MET A 27 9.65 4.12 4.89
C MET A 27 10.50 3.88 3.65
N HIS A 28 11.53 3.03 3.79
CA HIS A 28 12.23 2.51 2.63
C HIS A 28 11.37 1.42 1.97
N GLY A 29 11.74 0.99 0.74
CA GLY A 29 10.93 0.06 -0.03
C GLY A 29 10.65 -1.26 0.68
N VAL A 30 11.67 -1.85 1.31
CA VAL A 30 11.50 -3.10 2.07
C VAL A 30 10.52 -2.89 3.23
N GLY A 31 10.59 -1.74 3.89
CA GLY A 31 9.66 -1.41 4.97
C GLY A 31 8.22 -1.33 4.49
N VAL A 32 8.00 -0.80 3.29
CA VAL A 32 6.66 -0.75 2.69
C VAL A 32 6.12 -2.16 2.47
N ALA A 33 6.94 -3.04 1.90
CA ALA A 33 6.55 -4.42 1.67
C ALA A 33 6.25 -5.15 2.98
N ASP A 34 7.12 -4.97 3.98
CA ASP A 34 6.94 -5.58 5.30
C ASP A 34 5.68 -5.07 5.99
N HIS A 35 5.37 -3.79 5.84
CA HIS A 35 4.16 -3.19 6.39
C HIS A 35 2.91 -3.87 5.82
N ILE A 36 2.87 -4.04 4.49
CA ILE A 36 1.72 -4.69 3.84
C ILE A 36 1.58 -6.13 4.30
N SER A 37 2.68 -6.88 4.32
CA SER A 37 2.66 -8.26 4.77
C SER A 37 2.21 -8.38 6.22
N SER A 38 2.82 -7.60 7.10
CA SER A 38 2.54 -7.64 8.55
C SER A 38 1.10 -7.24 8.86
N ARG A 39 0.61 -6.16 8.25
CA ARG A 39 -0.74 -5.66 8.52
C ARG A 39 -1.84 -6.56 7.96
N SER A 40 -1.51 -7.36 6.96
CA SER A 40 -2.46 -8.33 6.39
C SER A 40 -2.36 -9.70 7.05
N GLY A 41 -1.59 -9.83 8.13
CA GLY A 41 -1.37 -11.11 8.78
C GLY A 41 -0.64 -12.11 7.89
N GLY A 42 0.19 -11.63 6.98
CA GLY A 42 0.93 -12.44 6.04
C GLY A 42 0.13 -12.86 4.80
N LEU A 43 -1.14 -12.45 4.70
CA LEU A 43 -1.97 -12.83 3.56
C LEU A 43 -1.47 -12.22 2.25
N PHE A 44 -1.06 -10.96 2.29
CA PHE A 44 -0.53 -10.27 1.11
C PHE A 44 0.98 -10.16 1.21
N GLN A 45 1.65 -10.58 0.14
CA GLN A 45 3.10 -10.48 0.03
C GLN A 45 3.43 -9.70 -1.24
N VAL A 46 4.32 -8.71 -1.10
CA VAL A 46 4.68 -7.83 -2.20
C VAL A 46 6.10 -8.15 -2.65
N GLU A 47 6.22 -8.64 -3.86
CA GLU A 47 7.53 -8.93 -4.46
C GLU A 47 8.14 -7.64 -5.00
N GLU A 48 9.47 -7.58 -5.05
CA GLU A 48 10.20 -6.42 -5.58
C GLU A 48 9.79 -6.10 -7.01
N GLY A 49 9.50 -7.12 -7.81
CA GLY A 49 9.06 -6.94 -9.20
C GLY A 49 7.74 -6.20 -9.34
N SER A 50 6.92 -6.15 -8.28
CA SER A 50 5.67 -5.39 -8.26
C SER A 50 5.83 -4.09 -7.48
N LEU A 51 6.60 -4.13 -6.40
CA LEU A 51 6.77 -2.99 -5.50
C LEU A 51 7.42 -1.79 -6.17
N TYR A 52 8.62 -1.98 -6.73
CA TYR A 52 9.37 -0.85 -7.27
C TYR A 52 8.72 -0.20 -8.48
N PRO A 53 8.14 -0.94 -9.42
CA PRO A 53 7.33 -0.31 -10.47
C PRO A 53 6.16 0.50 -9.94
N ALA A 54 5.49 0.02 -8.88
CA ALA A 54 4.39 0.76 -8.25
C ALA A 54 4.88 2.05 -7.62
N LEU A 55 6.00 2.01 -6.90
CA LEU A 55 6.61 3.21 -6.32
C LEU A 55 7.03 4.21 -7.41
N HIS A 56 7.56 3.72 -8.52
CA HIS A 56 7.92 4.57 -9.67
C HIS A 56 6.69 5.26 -10.26
N ARG A 57 5.58 4.53 -10.42
CA ARG A 57 4.33 5.12 -10.91
C ARG A 57 3.80 6.19 -9.97
N LEU A 58 3.83 5.92 -8.66
CA LEU A 58 3.38 6.88 -7.65
C LEU A 58 4.26 8.14 -7.66
N GLN A 59 5.56 7.97 -7.83
CA GLN A 59 6.49 9.09 -7.92
C GLN A 59 6.21 9.91 -9.18
N ALA A 60 5.99 9.25 -10.31
CA ALA A 60 5.69 9.92 -11.57
C ALA A 60 4.41 10.74 -11.50
N LYS A 61 3.42 10.28 -10.72
CA LYS A 61 2.17 11.01 -10.49
C LYS A 61 2.32 12.12 -9.44
N GLY A 62 3.46 12.19 -8.78
CA GLY A 62 3.67 13.15 -7.70
C GLY A 62 3.02 12.78 -6.38
N HIS A 63 2.57 11.53 -6.22
CA HIS A 63 1.89 11.06 -5.03
C HIS A 63 2.83 10.63 -3.92
N VAL A 64 4.07 10.32 -4.25
CA VAL A 64 5.14 10.10 -3.28
C VAL A 64 6.37 10.89 -3.68
N ALA A 65 7.15 11.26 -2.68
CA ALA A 65 8.48 11.82 -2.85
C ALA A 65 9.45 10.90 -2.12
N TRP A 66 10.73 11.04 -2.41
CA TRP A 66 11.73 10.24 -1.73
C TRP A 66 12.98 11.05 -1.47
N GLU A 67 13.75 10.62 -0.47
CA GLU A 67 15.06 11.19 -0.19
C GLU A 67 15.99 10.10 0.30
N TRP A 68 17.28 10.36 0.15
CA TRP A 68 18.30 9.46 0.70
C TRP A 68 18.41 9.72 2.20
N VAL A 69 18.35 8.64 2.97
CA VAL A 69 18.53 8.69 4.42
C VAL A 69 19.65 7.74 4.78
N LYS A 70 20.56 8.18 5.64
CA LYS A 70 21.63 7.34 6.13
C LYS A 70 21.10 6.47 7.25
N THR A 71 21.25 5.15 7.10
CA THR A 71 20.79 4.20 8.12
C THR A 71 21.80 4.12 9.26
N GLU A 72 21.41 3.45 10.34
CA GLU A 72 22.28 3.25 11.49
C GLU A 72 23.54 2.45 11.13
N GLU A 73 23.44 1.56 10.15
CA GLU A 73 24.60 0.80 9.65
C GLU A 73 25.50 1.63 8.74
N GLY A 74 25.18 2.92 8.54
CA GLY A 74 25.98 3.80 7.71
C GLY A 74 25.69 3.69 6.22
N LYS A 75 24.69 2.93 5.82
CA LYS A 75 24.27 2.78 4.43
C LYS A 75 23.21 3.80 4.08
N ARG A 76 23.11 4.14 2.80
CA ARG A 76 22.07 5.04 2.30
C ARG A 76 20.90 4.23 1.80
N ALA A 77 19.68 4.66 2.13
CA ALA A 77 18.46 4.06 1.66
C ALA A 77 17.50 5.15 1.20
N LYS A 78 16.71 4.84 0.16
CA LYS A 78 15.63 5.73 -0.28
C LYS A 78 14.46 5.55 0.67
N TYR A 79 14.04 6.66 1.28
CA TYR A 79 12.84 6.71 2.09
C TYR A 79 11.76 7.44 1.31
N TYR A 80 10.62 6.78 1.19
CA TYR A 80 9.46 7.31 0.48
C TYR A 80 8.47 7.90 1.46
N GLU A 81 7.88 9.02 1.10
CA GLU A 81 6.82 9.63 1.90
C GLU A 81 5.66 10.02 1.01
N ILE A 82 4.47 10.05 1.58
CA ILE A 82 3.28 10.47 0.86
C ILE A 82 3.26 12.00 0.75
N THR A 83 2.87 12.49 -0.42
CA THR A 83 2.73 13.93 -0.64
C THR A 83 1.29 14.37 -0.37
N ARG A 84 1.04 15.68 -0.40
CA ARG A 84 -0.33 16.21 -0.29
C ARG A 84 -1.23 15.64 -1.39
N SER A 85 -0.74 15.61 -2.62
CA SER A 85 -1.54 15.03 -3.72
C SER A 85 -1.76 13.53 -3.53
N GLY A 86 -0.79 12.82 -2.96
CA GLY A 86 -0.95 11.41 -2.61
C GLY A 86 -2.02 11.19 -1.56
N ARG A 87 -2.11 12.07 -0.56
CA ARG A 87 -3.16 11.99 0.46
C ARG A 87 -4.55 12.19 -0.15
N ARG A 88 -4.69 13.13 -1.08
CA ARG A 88 -5.95 13.33 -1.79
C ARG A 88 -6.30 12.12 -2.65
N ALA A 89 -5.32 11.57 -3.34
CA ALA A 89 -5.52 10.41 -4.21
C ALA A 89 -5.99 9.19 -3.42
N VAL A 90 -5.33 8.88 -2.30
CA VAL A 90 -5.70 7.72 -1.50
C VAL A 90 -7.06 7.90 -0.83
N ALA A 91 -7.39 9.12 -0.39
CA ALA A 91 -8.70 9.40 0.19
C ALA A 91 -9.82 9.11 -0.82
N GLN A 92 -9.61 9.50 -2.08
CA GLN A 92 -10.59 9.26 -3.14
C GLN A 92 -10.73 7.78 -3.44
N GLU A 93 -9.61 7.06 -3.52
CA GLU A 93 -9.63 5.62 -3.78
C GLU A 93 -10.28 4.85 -2.64
N LEU A 94 -10.04 5.26 -1.39
CA LEU A 94 -10.64 4.62 -0.22
C LEU A 94 -12.16 4.73 -0.23
N LYS A 95 -12.71 5.86 -0.67
CA LYS A 95 -14.16 6.00 -0.80
C LYS A 95 -14.75 4.98 -1.76
N GLY A 96 -14.11 4.80 -2.92
CA GLY A 96 -14.54 3.81 -3.90
C GLY A 96 -14.42 2.39 -3.36
N TRP A 97 -13.32 2.09 -2.68
CA TRP A 97 -13.07 0.78 -2.09
C TRP A 97 -14.13 0.44 -1.04
N ILE A 98 -14.45 1.39 -0.17
CA ILE A 98 -15.47 1.19 0.87
C ILE A 98 -16.83 0.92 0.23
N SER A 99 -17.22 1.70 -0.75
CA SER A 99 -18.49 1.51 -1.47
C SER A 99 -18.56 0.15 -2.15
N SER A 100 -17.48 -0.24 -2.82
CA SER A 100 -17.41 -1.53 -3.51
C SER A 100 -17.48 -2.69 -2.52
N THR A 101 -16.77 -2.57 -1.39
CA THR A 101 -16.77 -3.60 -0.35
C THR A 101 -18.15 -3.79 0.24
N ARG A 102 -18.84 -2.69 0.54
CA ARG A 102 -20.22 -2.75 1.06
C ARG A 102 -21.17 -3.42 0.08
N ALA A 103 -21.06 -3.05 -1.20
CA ALA A 103 -21.86 -3.67 -2.23
C ALA A 103 -21.57 -5.17 -2.36
N MET A 104 -20.30 -5.54 -2.30
CA MET A 104 -19.89 -6.95 -2.35
C MET A 104 -20.49 -7.73 -1.21
N LEU A 105 -20.37 -7.23 0.03
CA LEU A 105 -20.94 -7.89 1.20
C LEU A 105 -22.46 -8.04 1.07
N SER A 106 -23.13 -7.04 0.56
CA SER A 106 -24.57 -7.09 0.35
C SER A 106 -24.95 -8.17 -0.68
N LEU A 107 -24.23 -8.20 -1.79
CA LEU A 107 -24.47 -9.20 -2.84
C LEU A 107 -24.23 -10.64 -2.34
N LEU A 108 -23.25 -10.81 -1.45
CA LEU A 108 -22.91 -12.11 -0.89
C LEU A 108 -23.73 -12.46 0.35
N ASP A 109 -24.60 -11.56 0.77
CA ASP A 109 -25.39 -11.70 1.99
C ASP A 109 -24.52 -11.93 3.24
N LEU A 110 -23.42 -11.17 3.32
CA LEU A 110 -22.48 -11.24 4.44
C LEU A 110 -22.45 -9.90 5.18
N SER A 111 -22.27 -9.96 6.51
CA SER A 111 -22.04 -8.77 7.29
C SER A 111 -20.53 -8.52 7.43
N ALA A 112 -20.15 -7.31 7.80
CA ALA A 112 -18.75 -6.98 8.05
C ALA A 112 -18.15 -7.84 9.17
N GLU A 113 -18.98 -8.28 10.12
CA GLU A 113 -18.52 -9.12 11.22
C GLU A 113 -18.15 -10.54 10.78
N GLU A 114 -18.78 -11.04 9.73
CA GLU A 114 -18.56 -12.39 9.23
C GLU A 114 -17.23 -12.52 8.47
N VAL A 115 -16.62 -11.42 8.08
CA VAL A 115 -15.36 -11.42 7.33
C VAL A 115 -14.15 -11.04 8.18
N ARG A 116 -14.29 -10.99 9.47
CA ARG A 116 -13.17 -10.73 10.36
C ARG A 116 -12.17 -11.87 10.41
#